data_30dfc9806e507f352befd253e0d0c805
#
_entry.id   30dfc9806e507f352befd253e0d0c805
#
_cell.length_a   1.000
_cell.length_b   1.000
_cell.length_c   1.000
_cell.angle_alpha   90.00
_cell.angle_beta   90.00
_cell.angle_gamma   90.00
#
_symmetry.space_group_name_H-M   'P 1'
#
loop_
_entity.id
_entity.type
_entity.pdbx_description
1 polymer ?
#
loop_
_entity_poly.entity_id
_entity_poly.type
_entity_poly.pdbx_seq_one_letter_code
_entity_poly.pdbx_strand_id
1 'polypeptide(L)'
;MNAHLLNWCTSQQITFTRSRPANSNDGCHVEQKNWDIARRTVGYWRYDTPGEIAILNQIWPALSPLINLFTPQQKLRTKTRVGAKVTKTYDTAQTPYQRLLGHPGTLDDTDARRLATLLQATNPAAARRNVADLCGTLLARVRRKNVTRRAQTAAVYRSKTKINKGSTIRATSDESTTPSKRAS
;
A
#
# COMPACT_ATOMS: atom_id res chain seq x y z
N MET A 1 -20.19 4.60 -7.37
CA MET A 1 -19.64 5.42 -6.25
C MET A 1 -20.03 4.74 -4.93
N ASN A 2 -19.14 4.69 -3.94
CA ASN A 2 -19.47 4.07 -2.67
C ASN A 2 -20.32 5.03 -1.82
N ALA A 3 -21.60 4.71 -1.64
CA ALA A 3 -22.55 5.54 -0.90
C ALA A 3 -22.15 5.71 0.59
N HIS A 4 -21.58 4.68 1.21
CA HIS A 4 -21.14 4.75 2.60
C HIS A 4 -20.00 5.78 2.78
N LEU A 5 -19.05 5.80 1.85
CA LEU A 5 -17.95 6.78 1.89
C LEU A 5 -18.48 8.21 1.68
N LEU A 6 -19.40 8.41 0.75
CA LEU A 6 -20.00 9.72 0.52
C LEU A 6 -20.75 10.21 1.74
N ASN A 7 -21.60 9.38 2.35
CA ASN A 7 -22.34 9.72 3.55
C ASN A 7 -21.41 10.04 4.73
N TRP A 8 -20.34 9.26 4.90
CA TRP A 8 -19.33 9.54 5.92
C TRP A 8 -18.63 10.89 5.67
N CYS A 9 -18.18 11.17 4.46
CA CYS A 9 -17.58 12.46 4.14
C CYS A 9 -18.54 13.62 4.43
N THR A 10 -19.82 13.47 4.07
CA THR A 10 -20.86 14.49 4.34
C THR A 10 -21.04 14.69 5.84
N SER A 11 -21.13 13.62 6.63
CA SER A 11 -21.29 13.71 8.10
C SER A 11 -20.08 14.35 8.78
N GLN A 12 -18.88 14.22 8.21
CA GLN A 12 -17.65 14.81 8.73
C GLN A 12 -17.33 16.19 8.10
N GLN A 13 -18.23 16.75 7.31
CA GLN A 13 -18.04 18.02 6.57
C GLN A 13 -16.76 18.02 5.68
N ILE A 14 -16.39 16.85 5.16
CA ILE A 14 -15.26 16.68 4.27
C ILE A 14 -15.72 16.85 2.83
N THR A 15 -15.11 17.76 2.08
CA THR A 15 -15.36 17.93 0.64
C THR A 15 -14.88 16.70 -0.12
N PHE A 16 -15.82 15.92 -0.64
CA PHE A 16 -15.50 14.73 -1.44
C PHE A 16 -15.13 15.14 -2.86
N THR A 17 -13.93 14.78 -3.27
CA THR A 17 -13.44 15.01 -4.64
C THR A 17 -13.19 13.67 -5.34
N ARG A 18 -13.37 13.64 -6.65
CA ARG A 18 -13.16 12.45 -7.47
C ARG A 18 -12.42 12.83 -8.75
N SER A 19 -11.51 11.97 -9.17
CA SER A 19 -10.88 12.07 -10.48
C SER A 19 -11.92 11.97 -11.61
N ARG A 20 -11.77 12.78 -12.65
CA ARG A 20 -12.60 12.72 -13.84
C ARG A 20 -12.32 11.40 -14.58
N PRO A 21 -13.34 10.80 -15.23
CA PRO A 21 -13.12 9.63 -16.08
C PRO A 21 -12.07 9.91 -17.15
N ALA A 22 -11.20 8.95 -17.42
CA ALA A 22 -10.13 9.02 -18.41
C ALA A 22 -9.07 10.13 -18.20
N ASN A 23 -9.01 10.77 -17.05
CA ASN A 23 -8.03 11.80 -16.71
C ASN A 23 -6.99 11.27 -15.71
N SER A 24 -5.92 10.66 -16.22
CA SER A 24 -4.85 10.09 -15.40
C SER A 24 -4.12 11.12 -14.52
N ASN A 25 -4.10 12.39 -14.93
CA ASN A 25 -3.40 13.45 -14.19
C ASN A 25 -4.11 13.90 -12.92
N ASP A 26 -5.40 13.62 -12.77
CA ASP A 26 -6.16 14.03 -11.58
C ASP A 26 -5.75 13.28 -10.31
N GLY A 27 -5.17 12.07 -10.46
CA GLY A 27 -4.70 11.23 -9.35
C GLY A 27 -3.24 11.46 -8.93
N CYS A 28 -2.46 12.25 -9.66
CA CYS A 28 -1.00 12.33 -9.52
C CYS A 28 -0.53 12.69 -8.10
N HIS A 29 -1.23 13.58 -7.41
CA HIS A 29 -0.87 13.98 -6.03
C HIS A 29 -1.13 12.87 -5.01
N VAL A 30 -2.25 12.14 -5.15
CA VAL A 30 -2.58 11.01 -4.29
C VAL A 30 -1.61 9.86 -4.54
N GLU A 31 -1.30 9.55 -5.78
CA GLU A 31 -0.35 8.52 -6.17
C GLU A 31 1.06 8.82 -5.66
N GLN A 32 1.53 10.07 -5.81
CA GLN A 32 2.80 10.51 -5.29
C GLN A 32 2.87 10.37 -3.77
N LYS A 33 1.84 10.80 -3.04
CA LYS A 33 1.80 10.70 -1.57
C LYS A 33 1.69 9.24 -1.11
N ASN A 34 0.91 8.42 -1.79
CA ASN A 34 0.85 6.99 -1.52
C ASN A 34 2.21 6.33 -1.72
N TRP A 35 2.94 6.70 -2.77
CA TRP A 35 4.29 6.19 -3.00
C TRP A 35 5.26 6.65 -1.91
N ASP A 36 5.34 7.95 -1.66
CA ASP A 36 6.29 8.55 -0.73
C ASP A 36 6.07 8.10 0.73
N ILE A 37 4.83 7.96 1.16
CA ILE A 37 4.49 7.67 2.54
C ILE A 37 4.21 6.17 2.72
N ALA A 38 3.21 5.63 2.03
CA ALA A 38 2.77 4.26 2.28
C ALA A 38 3.75 3.24 1.68
N ARG A 39 4.06 3.32 0.39
CA ARG A 39 4.89 2.32 -0.29
C ARG A 39 6.33 2.30 0.21
N ARG A 40 6.91 3.43 0.51
CA ARG A 40 8.27 3.50 1.08
C ARG A 40 8.33 2.98 2.51
N THR A 41 7.24 3.05 3.26
CA THR A 41 7.19 2.58 4.65
C THR A 41 6.94 1.08 4.73
N VAL A 42 5.92 0.58 4.04
CA VAL A 42 5.48 -0.82 4.19
C VAL A 42 5.73 -1.69 2.93
N GLY A 43 6.20 -1.11 1.82
CA GLY A 43 6.51 -1.83 0.58
C GLY A 43 5.27 -2.20 -0.24
N TYR A 44 5.46 -3.14 -1.19
CA TYR A 44 4.47 -3.58 -2.17
C TYR A 44 3.94 -4.99 -1.86
N TRP A 45 3.73 -5.30 -0.59
CA TRP A 45 3.22 -6.59 -0.17
C TRP A 45 1.70 -6.61 -0.15
N ARG A 46 1.12 -7.80 -0.26
CA ARG A 46 -0.30 -8.00 -0.06
C ARG A 46 -0.56 -8.25 1.44
N TYR A 47 -1.33 -7.37 2.06
CA TYR A 47 -1.74 -7.45 3.46
C TYR A 47 -3.23 -7.84 3.50
N ASP A 48 -3.51 -9.10 3.78
CA ASP A 48 -4.85 -9.68 3.73
C ASP A 48 -5.23 -10.50 4.97
N THR A 49 -4.37 -10.50 6.00
CA THR A 49 -4.69 -11.15 7.26
C THR A 49 -5.04 -10.15 8.37
N PRO A 50 -5.95 -10.48 9.30
CA PRO A 50 -6.30 -9.60 10.42
C PRO A 50 -5.09 -9.13 11.23
N GLY A 51 -4.10 -10.00 11.44
CA GLY A 51 -2.89 -9.65 12.16
C GLY A 51 -1.97 -8.68 11.41
N GLU A 52 -1.96 -8.68 10.08
CA GLU A 52 -1.25 -7.69 9.26
C GLU A 52 -1.95 -6.34 9.30
N ILE A 53 -3.28 -6.35 9.22
CA ILE A 53 -4.11 -5.12 9.31
C ILE A 53 -3.95 -4.46 10.67
N ALA A 54 -3.92 -5.25 11.76
CA ALA A 54 -3.72 -4.73 13.11
C ALA A 54 -2.35 -4.01 13.25
N ILE A 55 -1.28 -4.53 12.64
CA ILE A 55 0.04 -3.87 12.66
C ILE A 55 0.01 -2.61 11.78
N LEU A 56 -0.61 -2.64 10.61
CA LEU A 56 -0.76 -1.44 9.76
C LEU A 56 -1.48 -0.32 10.51
N ASN A 57 -2.52 -0.63 11.26
CA ASN A 57 -3.26 0.33 12.08
C ASN A 57 -2.43 0.90 13.25
N GLN A 58 -1.33 0.27 13.64
CA GLN A 58 -0.37 0.81 14.60
C GLN A 58 0.72 1.65 13.91
N ILE A 59 1.12 1.29 12.69
CA ILE A 59 2.15 2.01 11.94
C ILE A 59 1.69 3.44 11.61
N TRP A 60 0.46 3.62 11.13
CA TRP A 60 0.01 4.93 10.64
C TRP A 60 -0.04 6.01 11.73
N PRO A 61 -0.60 5.77 12.93
CA PRO A 61 -0.54 6.72 14.03
C PRO A 61 0.87 7.03 14.51
N ALA A 62 1.78 6.06 14.49
CA ALA A 62 3.18 6.27 14.85
C ALA A 62 3.96 7.07 13.80
N LEU A 63 3.66 6.88 12.51
CA LEU A 63 4.30 7.53 11.38
C LEU A 63 3.82 8.97 11.17
N SER A 64 2.54 9.24 11.42
CA SER A 64 1.90 10.55 11.17
C SER A 64 2.61 11.72 11.86
N PRO A 65 2.95 11.67 13.16
CA PRO A 65 3.72 12.75 13.80
C PRO A 65 5.09 12.98 13.18
N LEU A 66 5.79 11.90 12.78
CA LEU A 66 7.11 12.02 12.14
C LEU A 66 7.04 12.80 10.83
N ILE A 67 6.04 12.50 10.00
CA ILE A 67 5.89 13.16 8.70
C ILE A 67 5.41 14.59 8.87
N ASN A 68 4.41 14.81 9.72
CA ASN A 68 3.74 16.10 9.82
C ASN A 68 4.50 17.12 10.65
N LEU A 69 5.22 16.68 11.68
CA LEU A 69 5.91 17.60 12.61
C LEU A 69 7.41 17.71 12.36
N PHE A 70 8.06 16.64 11.86
CA PHE A 70 9.52 16.55 11.80
C PHE A 70 10.11 16.34 10.40
N THR A 71 9.30 16.09 9.37
CA THR A 71 9.81 15.88 8.03
C THR A 71 9.55 17.10 7.14
N PRO A 72 10.55 17.98 6.92
CA PRO A 72 10.37 19.13 6.06
C PRO A 72 10.24 18.71 4.60
N GLN A 73 9.39 19.41 3.87
CA GLN A 73 9.12 19.18 2.45
C GLN A 73 9.22 20.50 1.69
N GLN A 74 9.73 20.42 0.46
CA GLN A 74 9.76 21.55 -0.46
C GLN A 74 8.59 21.48 -1.43
N LYS A 75 7.97 22.61 -1.72
CA LYS A 75 6.95 22.73 -2.78
C LYS A 75 7.57 23.34 -4.02
N LEU A 76 7.21 22.83 -5.19
CA LEU A 76 7.62 23.37 -6.47
C LEU A 76 7.01 24.77 -6.65
N ARG A 77 7.86 25.77 -6.82
CA ARG A 77 7.47 27.16 -7.09
C ARG A 77 7.31 27.44 -8.58
N THR A 78 8.36 27.14 -9.33
CA THR A 78 8.34 27.37 -10.78
C THR A 78 8.93 26.16 -11.52
N LYS A 79 8.43 25.93 -12.71
CA LYS A 79 8.93 24.94 -13.65
C LYS A 79 9.02 25.58 -15.02
N THR A 80 10.23 25.84 -15.47
CA THR A 80 10.50 26.45 -16.78
C THR A 80 11.14 25.42 -17.69
N ARG A 81 10.68 25.37 -18.93
CA ARG A 81 11.23 24.48 -19.97
C ARG A 81 11.77 25.32 -21.13
N VAL A 82 13.03 25.10 -21.48
CA VAL A 82 13.68 25.69 -22.64
C VAL A 82 14.27 24.54 -23.48
N GLY A 83 13.60 24.24 -24.57
CA GLY A 83 13.93 23.05 -25.38
C GLY A 83 13.78 21.74 -24.58
N ALA A 84 14.85 20.97 -24.50
CA ALA A 84 14.89 19.73 -23.72
C ALA A 84 15.17 19.95 -22.22
N LYS A 85 15.70 21.14 -21.83
CA LYS A 85 16.10 21.44 -20.44
C LYS A 85 14.90 21.89 -19.60
N VAL A 86 14.70 21.24 -18.46
CA VAL A 86 13.68 21.61 -17.46
C VAL A 86 14.37 22.09 -16.20
N THR A 87 14.12 23.35 -15.84
CA THR A 87 14.60 23.96 -14.58
C THR A 87 13.44 24.05 -13.59
N LYS A 88 13.67 23.63 -12.37
CA LYS A 88 12.68 23.65 -11.28
C LYS A 88 13.24 24.46 -10.12
N THR A 89 12.44 25.38 -9.58
CA THR A 89 12.75 26.08 -8.35
C THR A 89 11.79 25.66 -7.24
N TYR A 90 12.29 25.55 -6.05
CA TYR A 90 11.51 25.10 -4.90
C TYR A 90 11.51 26.19 -3.82
N ASP A 91 10.52 26.15 -2.96
CA ASP A 91 10.45 26.99 -1.77
C ASP A 91 11.41 26.49 -0.66
N THR A 92 11.49 27.26 0.42
CA THR A 92 12.20 26.84 1.64
C THR A 92 11.54 25.59 2.23
N ALA A 93 12.35 24.60 2.57
CA ALA A 93 11.87 23.35 3.17
C ALA A 93 11.20 23.65 4.52
N GLN A 94 9.93 23.24 4.66
CA GLN A 94 9.14 23.42 5.87
C GLN A 94 8.34 22.14 6.15
N THR A 95 8.12 21.83 7.43
CA THR A 95 7.22 20.75 7.81
C THR A 95 5.76 21.14 7.51
N PRO A 96 4.85 20.15 7.31
CA PRO A 96 3.42 20.43 7.21
C PRO A 96 2.89 21.28 8.39
N TYR A 97 3.36 21.02 9.60
CA TYR A 97 3.02 21.81 10.79
C TYR A 97 3.44 23.27 10.67
N GLN A 98 4.70 23.54 10.27
CA GLN A 98 5.18 24.91 10.08
C GLN A 98 4.38 25.68 9.02
N ARG A 99 3.98 24.98 7.92
CA ARG A 99 3.13 25.55 6.88
C ARG A 99 1.73 25.87 7.40
N LEU A 100 1.18 25.01 8.26
CA LEU A 100 -0.14 25.19 8.84
C LEU A 100 -0.18 26.43 9.74
N LEU A 101 0.86 26.61 10.59
CA LEU A 101 1.00 27.81 11.42
C LEU A 101 1.16 29.11 10.61
N GLY A 102 1.76 29.04 9.43
CA GLY A 102 1.92 30.19 8.53
C GLY A 102 0.65 30.56 7.75
N HIS A 103 -0.45 29.81 7.88
CA HIS A 103 -1.71 30.07 7.18
C HIS A 103 -2.75 30.69 8.14
N PRO A 104 -3.05 31.99 8.00
CA PRO A 104 -4.04 32.66 8.86
C PRO A 104 -5.43 32.04 8.70
N GLY A 105 -6.12 31.85 9.81
CA GLY A 105 -7.51 31.37 9.83
C GLY A 105 -7.71 29.87 9.56
N THR A 106 -6.64 29.08 9.43
CA THR A 106 -6.72 27.65 9.17
C THR A 106 -6.75 26.81 10.45
N LEU A 107 -6.24 27.35 11.53
CA LEU A 107 -6.07 26.69 12.81
C LEU A 107 -6.68 27.53 13.92
N ASP A 108 -7.53 26.95 14.74
CA ASP A 108 -7.98 27.60 15.96
C ASP A 108 -6.94 27.47 17.08
N ASP A 109 -7.09 28.28 18.14
CA ASP A 109 -6.15 28.30 19.25
C ASP A 109 -6.07 26.98 20.01
N THR A 110 -7.13 26.20 20.02
CA THR A 110 -7.23 24.90 20.69
C THR A 110 -6.39 23.87 19.95
N ASP A 111 -6.57 23.78 18.62
CA ASP A 111 -5.81 22.87 17.78
C ASP A 111 -4.34 23.28 17.67
N ALA A 112 -4.04 24.59 17.67
CA ALA A 112 -2.67 25.09 17.72
C ALA A 112 -1.94 24.63 18.99
N ARG A 113 -2.57 24.76 20.15
CA ARG A 113 -2.01 24.27 21.44
C ARG A 113 -1.86 22.76 21.46
N ARG A 114 -2.84 22.01 20.95
CA ARG A 114 -2.78 20.56 20.86
C ARG A 114 -1.62 20.07 20.00
N LEU A 115 -1.41 20.69 18.84
CA LEU A 115 -0.28 20.35 17.95
C LEU A 115 1.08 20.75 18.57
N ALA A 116 1.17 21.88 19.26
CA ALA A 116 2.37 22.28 19.98
C ALA A 116 2.72 21.29 21.10
N THR A 117 1.73 20.86 21.88
CA THR A 117 1.90 19.83 22.92
C THR A 117 2.38 18.51 22.31
N LEU A 118 1.77 18.09 21.20
CA LEU A 118 2.17 16.87 20.48
C LEU A 118 3.63 16.97 19.98
N LEU A 119 4.03 18.12 19.45
CA LEU A 119 5.41 18.35 19.00
C LEU A 119 6.40 18.19 20.16
N GLN A 120 6.11 18.80 21.30
CA GLN A 120 6.98 18.74 22.49
C GLN A 120 7.03 17.33 23.10
N ALA A 121 5.90 16.61 23.12
CA ALA A 121 5.82 15.26 23.66
C ALA A 121 6.44 14.19 22.76
N THR A 122 6.62 14.47 21.46
CA THR A 122 7.11 13.47 20.50
C THR A 122 8.62 13.49 20.40
N ASN A 123 9.26 12.39 20.80
CA ASN A 123 10.68 12.15 20.50
C ASN A 123 10.80 11.52 19.10
N PRO A 124 11.33 12.24 18.09
CA PRO A 124 11.36 11.74 16.71
C PRO A 124 12.24 10.50 16.53
N ALA A 125 13.32 10.37 17.31
CA ALA A 125 14.19 9.22 17.24
C ALA A 125 13.53 7.96 17.80
N ALA A 126 12.81 8.07 18.92
CA ALA A 126 12.04 6.97 19.50
C ALA A 126 10.87 6.55 18.58
N ALA A 127 10.11 7.53 18.06
CA ALA A 127 9.04 7.29 17.13
C ALA A 127 9.52 6.59 15.84
N ARG A 128 10.68 6.98 15.30
CA ARG A 128 11.27 6.34 14.12
C ARG A 128 11.67 4.88 14.39
N ARG A 129 12.25 4.58 15.56
CA ARG A 129 12.55 3.19 15.96
C ARG A 129 11.28 2.36 16.07
N ASN A 130 10.26 2.88 16.75
CA ASN A 130 8.97 2.19 16.87
C ASN A 130 8.36 1.85 15.49
N VAL A 131 8.35 2.79 14.55
CA VAL A 131 7.88 2.53 13.17
C VAL A 131 8.73 1.46 12.51
N ALA A 132 10.05 1.49 12.66
CA ALA A 132 10.95 0.48 12.09
C ALA A 132 10.68 -0.93 12.65
N ASP A 133 10.46 -1.05 13.96
CA ASP A 133 10.15 -2.31 14.63
C ASP A 133 8.80 -2.88 14.18
N LEU A 134 7.78 -2.03 14.07
CA LEU A 134 6.46 -2.41 13.54
C LEU A 134 6.56 -2.89 12.08
N CYS A 135 7.31 -2.18 11.24
CA CYS A 135 7.54 -2.58 9.84
C CYS A 135 8.31 -3.91 9.75
N GLY A 136 9.31 -4.14 10.61
CA GLY A 136 10.02 -5.40 10.73
C GLY A 136 9.09 -6.56 11.09
N THR A 137 8.23 -6.36 12.08
CA THR A 137 7.22 -7.33 12.51
C THR A 137 6.23 -7.65 11.39
N LEU A 138 5.75 -6.63 10.68
CA LEU A 138 4.85 -6.77 9.54
C LEU A 138 5.51 -7.59 8.42
N LEU A 139 6.75 -7.28 8.07
CA LEU A 139 7.50 -7.98 7.03
C LEU A 139 7.75 -9.45 7.40
N ALA A 140 8.06 -9.75 8.65
CA ALA A 140 8.23 -11.11 9.14
C ALA A 140 6.95 -11.95 8.98
N ARG A 141 5.78 -11.36 9.30
CA ARG A 141 4.47 -12.02 9.09
C ARG A 141 4.20 -12.30 7.62
N VAL A 142 4.42 -11.33 6.73
CA VAL A 142 4.23 -11.50 5.27
C VAL A 142 5.14 -12.59 4.72
N ARG A 143 6.41 -12.60 5.11
CA ARG A 143 7.36 -13.64 4.68
C ARG A 143 6.90 -15.03 5.11
N ARG A 144 6.47 -15.20 6.36
CA ARG A 144 5.96 -16.48 6.89
C ARG A 144 4.72 -16.94 6.11
N LYS A 145 3.75 -16.05 5.89
CA LYS A 145 2.54 -16.34 5.09
C LYS A 145 2.90 -16.80 3.67
N ASN A 146 3.84 -16.13 3.01
CA ASN A 146 4.23 -16.46 1.65
C ASN A 146 4.94 -17.82 1.55
N VAL A 147 5.73 -18.20 2.55
CA VAL A 147 6.34 -19.54 2.63
C VAL A 147 5.26 -20.61 2.76
N THR A 148 4.31 -20.44 3.67
CA THR A 148 3.18 -21.37 3.87
C THR A 148 2.34 -21.51 2.60
N ARG A 149 2.01 -20.40 1.95
CA ARG A 149 1.22 -20.38 0.70
C ARG A 149 1.94 -21.10 -0.45
N ARG A 150 3.26 -20.91 -0.60
CA ARG A 150 4.06 -21.62 -1.61
C ARG A 150 4.08 -23.13 -1.34
N ALA A 151 4.22 -23.54 -0.10
CA ALA A 151 4.20 -24.95 0.28
C ALA A 151 2.83 -25.60 -0.02
N GLN A 152 1.73 -24.93 0.29
CA GLN A 152 0.37 -25.38 -0.03
C GLN A 152 0.14 -25.49 -1.54
N THR A 153 0.55 -24.50 -2.33
CA THR A 153 0.42 -24.54 -3.80
C THR A 153 1.23 -25.69 -4.40
N ALA A 154 2.45 -25.93 -3.91
CA ALA A 154 3.29 -27.05 -4.35
C ALA A 154 2.67 -28.42 -3.98
N ALA A 155 2.06 -28.55 -2.81
CA ALA A 155 1.36 -29.77 -2.41
C ALA A 155 0.15 -30.06 -3.30
N VAL A 156 -0.67 -29.06 -3.60
CA VAL A 156 -1.81 -29.17 -4.52
C VAL A 156 -1.36 -29.56 -5.94
N TYR A 157 -0.28 -28.98 -6.43
CA TYR A 157 0.26 -29.34 -7.75
C TYR A 157 0.72 -30.81 -7.79
N ARG A 158 1.45 -31.27 -6.75
CA ARG A 158 1.91 -32.65 -6.63
C ARG A 158 0.77 -33.66 -6.55
N SER A 159 -0.34 -33.34 -5.87
CA SER A 159 -1.52 -34.20 -5.79
C SER A 159 -2.21 -34.33 -7.14
N LYS A 160 -2.38 -33.23 -7.87
CA LYS A 160 -2.97 -33.25 -9.23
C LYS A 160 -2.14 -34.04 -10.22
N THR A 161 -0.80 -33.96 -10.14
CA THR A 161 0.10 -34.71 -11.04
C THR A 161 0.07 -36.21 -10.75
N LYS A 162 -0.14 -36.62 -9.49
CA LYS A 162 -0.30 -38.05 -9.12
C LYS A 162 -1.62 -38.62 -9.66
N ILE A 163 -2.71 -37.85 -9.62
CA ILE A 163 -4.03 -38.29 -10.15
C ILE A 163 -3.95 -38.52 -11.66
N ASN A 164 -3.31 -37.59 -12.41
CA ASN A 164 -3.18 -37.74 -13.88
C ASN A 164 -2.28 -38.92 -14.27
N LYS A 165 -1.26 -39.27 -13.52
CA LYS A 165 -0.45 -40.47 -13.78
C LYS A 165 -1.19 -41.77 -13.45
N GLY A 166 -2.10 -41.77 -12.50
CA GLY A 166 -2.95 -42.92 -12.16
C GLY A 166 -4.02 -43.21 -13.20
N SER A 167 -4.54 -42.18 -13.89
CA SER A 167 -5.56 -42.38 -14.95
C SER A 167 -4.97 -42.88 -16.28
N THR A 168 -3.70 -42.59 -16.56
CA THR A 168 -3.02 -43.05 -17.79
C THR A 168 -2.68 -44.55 -17.77
N ILE A 169 -2.56 -45.16 -16.58
CA ILE A 169 -2.24 -46.61 -16.45
C ILE A 169 -3.48 -47.49 -16.58
N ARG A 170 -4.71 -46.95 -16.50
CA ARG A 170 -5.96 -47.71 -16.59
C ARG A 170 -6.52 -47.86 -18.03
N ALA A 171 -5.95 -47.20 -19.04
CA ALA A 171 -6.42 -47.16 -20.41
C ALA A 171 -5.70 -48.11 -21.39
N THR A 172 -4.76 -48.97 -20.92
CA THR A 172 -3.95 -49.83 -21.81
C THR A 172 -4.09 -51.33 -21.56
N SER A 173 -5.18 -51.81 -20.94
CA SER A 173 -5.37 -53.25 -20.67
C SER A 173 -6.64 -53.87 -21.25
N ASP A 174 -7.19 -53.37 -22.34
CA ASP A 174 -8.24 -54.09 -23.07
C ASP A 174 -8.18 -53.78 -24.57
N GLU A 175 -7.40 -54.56 -25.31
CA GLU A 175 -7.66 -54.92 -26.73
C GLU A 175 -6.67 -55.97 -27.19
N SER A 176 -7.03 -57.24 -26.96
CA SER A 176 -6.53 -58.34 -27.74
C SER A 176 -7.75 -59.17 -28.22
N THR A 177 -8.29 -58.80 -29.35
CA THR A 177 -9.21 -59.70 -30.09
C THR A 177 -8.80 -59.70 -31.55
N THR A 178 -8.20 -60.79 -31.96
CA THR A 178 -7.82 -61.15 -33.31
C THR A 178 -9.04 -61.21 -34.27
N PRO A 179 -8.96 -60.74 -35.52
CA PRO A 179 -9.93 -61.07 -36.54
C PRO A 179 -9.46 -62.30 -37.33
N SER A 180 -10.34 -63.30 -37.36
CA SER A 180 -10.31 -64.49 -38.20
C SER A 180 -10.37 -64.11 -39.68
N LYS A 181 -9.50 -64.79 -40.49
CA LYS A 181 -9.57 -64.87 -41.94
C LYS A 181 -10.88 -65.60 -42.39
N ARG A 182 -11.55 -65.08 -43.42
CA ARG A 182 -12.20 -65.91 -44.41
C ARG A 182 -12.07 -65.33 -45.82
N ALA A 183 -11.63 -66.23 -46.70
CA ALA A 183 -11.54 -66.06 -48.11
C ALA A 183 -12.93 -66.15 -48.79
N SER A 184 -13.14 -65.48 -49.88
CA SER A 184 -13.62 -65.86 -51.17
C SER A 184 -13.64 -64.66 -52.11
#